data_af467e9ac3119b5a0efcbcecb25a7b12
#
_entry.id   af467e9ac3119b5a0efcbcecb25a7b12
#
_cell.length_a   1.000
_cell.length_b   1.000
_cell.length_c   1.000
_cell.angle_alpha   90.00
_cell.angle_beta   90.00
_cell.angle_gamma   90.00
#
_symmetry.space_group_name_H-M   'P 1'
#
loop_
_entity.id
_entity.type
_entity.pdbx_description
1 polymer ?
#
loop_
_entity_poly.entity_id
_entity_poly.type
_entity_poly.pdbx_seq_one_letter_code
_entity_poly.pdbx_strand_id
1 'polypeptide(L)'
;MIRVLDILEDTMVDGPGFRTSIYCAGCNHQCPGCHNPQSWAFDGGCEMTTEQLLKIIIDDPFANVTFSGGDPMYQAAGFAELARAIREYTNKDIWCFTGFRFESLIHPDQLELLEQLDVLVDGPFIESLKDPDLLFRGSSNQRIIDVPKSLYEGKVVLWREDISI
;
A
#
# COMPACT_ATOMS: atom_id res chain seq x y z
N MET A 1 -11.56 -5.28 -10.45
CA MET A 1 -11.09 -4.05 -11.13
C MET A 1 -10.67 -3.00 -10.14
N ILE A 2 -9.69 -2.24 -10.51
CA ILE A 2 -9.16 -1.13 -9.70
C ILE A 2 -9.13 0.13 -10.58
N ARG A 3 -9.56 1.26 -10.04
CA ARG A 3 -9.35 2.56 -10.69
C ARG A 3 -7.94 3.04 -10.36
N VAL A 4 -7.10 3.09 -11.37
CA VAL A 4 -5.67 3.39 -11.26
C VAL A 4 -5.39 4.78 -11.83
N LEU A 5 -4.69 5.60 -11.06
CA LEU A 5 -4.21 6.91 -11.51
C LEU A 5 -2.90 6.79 -12.27
N ASP A 6 -1.98 6.02 -11.74
CA ASP A 6 -0.64 5.91 -12.30
C ASP A 6 0.02 4.62 -11.83
N ILE A 7 1.01 4.17 -12.59
CA ILE A 7 1.87 3.06 -12.23
C ILE A 7 3.31 3.52 -12.44
N LEU A 8 4.10 3.52 -11.37
CA LEU A 8 5.51 3.84 -11.44
C LEU A 8 6.33 2.57 -11.29
N GLU A 9 7.15 2.30 -12.30
CA GLU A 9 8.06 1.16 -12.31
C GLU A 9 9.41 1.56 -11.73
N ASP A 10 10.07 0.62 -11.06
CA ASP A 10 11.42 0.78 -10.50
C ASP A 10 11.58 1.98 -9.56
N THR A 11 10.54 2.28 -8.78
CA THR A 11 10.63 3.30 -7.73
C THR A 11 11.29 2.75 -6.47
N MET A 12 12.00 3.60 -5.74
CA MET A 12 12.67 3.25 -4.49
C MET A 12 12.11 4.00 -3.27
N VAL A 13 11.07 4.81 -3.45
CA VAL A 13 10.55 5.67 -2.38
C VAL A 13 9.38 5.07 -1.61
N ASP A 14 8.72 4.06 -2.17
CA ASP A 14 7.50 3.47 -1.63
C ASP A 14 7.75 2.11 -0.96
N GLY A 15 8.88 1.93 -0.35
CA GLY A 15 9.30 0.70 0.31
C GLY A 15 10.74 0.31 -0.06
N PRO A 16 11.28 -0.74 0.55
CA PRO A 16 12.67 -1.15 0.31
C PRO A 16 12.86 -1.75 -1.08
N GLY A 17 14.00 -1.46 -1.69
CA GLY A 17 14.38 -1.95 -3.01
C GLY A 17 13.60 -1.33 -4.13
N PHE A 18 13.73 -1.89 -5.34
CA PHE A 18 12.95 -1.46 -6.50
C PHE A 18 11.54 -2.01 -6.40
N ARG A 19 10.55 -1.16 -6.70
CA ARG A 19 9.14 -1.52 -6.58
C ARG A 19 8.35 -1.04 -7.78
N THR A 20 7.34 -1.82 -8.14
CA THR A 20 6.25 -1.40 -9.01
C THR A 20 5.16 -0.85 -8.12
N SER A 21 4.95 0.47 -8.17
CA SER A 21 3.96 1.14 -7.33
C SER A 21 2.70 1.44 -8.12
N ILE A 22 1.56 0.95 -7.62
CA ILE A 22 0.25 1.18 -8.20
C ILE A 22 -0.44 2.25 -7.37
N TYR A 23 -0.73 3.39 -8.00
CA TYR A 23 -1.39 4.53 -7.38
C TYR A 23 -2.85 4.53 -7.77
N CYS A 24 -3.74 4.29 -6.80
CA CYS A 24 -5.18 4.24 -7.05
C CYS A 24 -5.86 5.59 -6.85
N ALA A 25 -7.06 5.74 -7.42
CA ALA A 25 -7.92 6.89 -7.24
C ALA A 25 -8.83 6.71 -6.02
N GLY A 26 -9.06 7.81 -5.29
CA GLY A 26 -10.03 7.90 -4.21
C GLY A 26 -9.43 7.87 -2.81
N CYS A 27 -9.68 8.94 -2.08
CA CYS A 27 -9.32 9.05 -0.68
C CYS A 27 -10.18 10.11 0.02
N ASN A 28 -10.86 9.73 1.10
CA ASN A 28 -11.69 10.64 1.90
C ASN A 28 -10.98 11.19 3.14
N HIS A 29 -9.72 10.84 3.37
CA HIS A 29 -8.99 11.33 4.55
C HIS A 29 -8.74 12.83 4.50
N GLN A 30 -8.50 13.38 3.30
CA GLN A 30 -8.29 14.81 3.06
C GLN A 30 -7.25 15.42 4.00
N CYS A 31 -6.13 14.72 4.21
CA CYS A 31 -5.09 15.16 5.15
C CYS A 31 -4.51 16.52 4.72
N PRO A 32 -4.49 17.51 5.60
CA PRO A 32 -3.81 18.78 5.31
C PRO A 32 -2.34 18.53 4.97
N GLY A 33 -1.86 19.14 3.88
CA GLY A 33 -0.49 18.97 3.42
C GLY A 33 -0.22 17.65 2.71
N CYS A 34 -1.25 16.87 2.35
CA CYS A 34 -1.10 15.63 1.59
C CYS A 34 -0.27 15.86 0.33
N HIS A 35 0.68 14.95 0.05
CA HIS A 35 1.55 15.05 -1.12
C HIS A 35 0.85 14.77 -2.44
N ASN A 36 -0.36 14.19 -2.41
CA ASN A 36 -1.04 13.69 -3.59
C ASN A 36 -2.53 14.03 -3.59
N PRO A 37 -2.92 15.32 -3.44
CA PRO A 37 -4.34 15.70 -3.33
C PRO A 37 -5.13 15.39 -4.60
N GLN A 38 -4.49 15.32 -5.77
CA GLN A 38 -5.15 14.95 -7.02
C GLN A 38 -5.68 13.51 -7.00
N SER A 39 -5.24 12.68 -6.05
CA SER A 39 -5.71 11.29 -5.89
C SER A 39 -7.01 11.17 -5.11
N TRP A 40 -7.54 12.27 -4.55
CA TRP A 40 -8.72 12.22 -3.69
C TRP A 40 -10.01 11.91 -4.44
N ALA A 41 -10.11 12.27 -5.73
CA ALA A 41 -11.30 12.02 -6.53
C ALA A 41 -11.46 10.52 -6.83
N PHE A 42 -12.63 9.96 -6.49
CA PHE A 42 -12.90 8.52 -6.69
C PHE A 42 -13.14 8.16 -8.16
N ASP A 43 -13.44 9.12 -9.01
CA ASP A 43 -13.67 8.93 -10.45
C ASP A 43 -12.43 9.22 -11.30
N GLY A 44 -11.30 9.50 -10.67
CA GLY A 44 -10.03 9.73 -11.36
C GLY A 44 -9.45 8.47 -11.98
N GLY A 45 -8.47 8.65 -12.87
CA GLY A 45 -7.75 7.55 -13.51
C GLY A 45 -8.59 6.71 -14.45
N CYS A 46 -8.19 5.47 -14.62
CA CYS A 46 -8.89 4.49 -15.46
C CYS A 46 -9.02 3.14 -14.75
N GLU A 47 -10.06 2.39 -15.12
CA GLU A 47 -10.26 1.04 -14.61
C GLU A 47 -9.29 0.07 -15.26
N MET A 48 -8.63 -0.75 -14.44
CA MET A 48 -7.75 -1.82 -14.88
C MET A 48 -8.16 -3.14 -14.25
N THR A 49 -8.03 -4.20 -15.01
CA THR A 49 -8.32 -5.56 -14.51
C THR A 49 -7.14 -6.11 -13.74
N THR A 50 -7.40 -7.13 -12.92
CA THR A 50 -6.35 -7.88 -12.22
C THR A 50 -5.33 -8.44 -13.21
N GLU A 51 -5.78 -8.98 -14.34
CA GLU A 51 -4.89 -9.55 -15.36
C GLU A 51 -3.96 -8.50 -15.98
N GLN A 52 -4.49 -7.31 -16.28
CA GLN A 52 -3.68 -6.22 -16.82
C GLN A 52 -2.59 -5.78 -15.83
N LEU A 53 -2.95 -5.61 -14.58
CA LEU A 53 -2.01 -5.20 -13.53
C LEU A 53 -1.00 -6.30 -13.22
N LEU A 54 -1.43 -7.54 -13.14
CA LEU A 54 -0.55 -8.67 -12.88
C LEU A 54 0.50 -8.83 -13.99
N LYS A 55 0.11 -8.62 -15.25
CA LYS A 55 1.05 -8.67 -16.38
C LYS A 55 2.15 -7.63 -16.23
N ILE A 56 1.81 -6.39 -15.87
CA ILE A 56 2.79 -5.32 -15.64
C ILE A 56 3.75 -5.71 -14.52
N ILE A 57 3.23 -6.26 -13.44
CA ILE A 57 4.02 -6.68 -12.28
C ILE A 57 4.98 -7.83 -12.65
N ILE A 58 4.50 -8.82 -13.38
CA ILE A 58 5.30 -9.98 -13.78
C ILE A 58 6.37 -9.60 -14.81
N ASP A 59 6.09 -8.64 -15.69
CA ASP A 59 7.03 -8.19 -16.72
C ASP A 59 8.32 -7.60 -16.13
N ASP A 60 8.29 -7.15 -14.87
CA ASP A 60 9.50 -6.77 -14.12
C ASP A 60 9.85 -7.89 -13.14
N PRO A 61 10.89 -8.70 -13.45
CA PRO A 61 11.21 -9.86 -12.61
C PRO A 61 11.86 -9.50 -11.27
N PHE A 62 12.35 -8.27 -11.11
CA PHE A 62 13.13 -7.88 -9.94
C PHE A 62 12.38 -7.01 -8.95
N ALA A 63 11.45 -6.17 -9.42
CA ALA A 63 10.73 -5.24 -8.54
C ALA A 63 9.66 -5.98 -7.73
N ASN A 64 9.57 -5.64 -6.44
CA ASN A 64 8.44 -6.00 -5.60
C ASN A 64 7.27 -5.02 -5.82
N VAL A 65 6.22 -5.08 -5.01
CA VAL A 65 4.98 -4.36 -5.29
C VAL A 65 4.58 -3.47 -4.13
N THR A 66 4.10 -2.27 -4.47
CA THR A 66 3.50 -1.34 -3.51
C THR A 66 2.13 -0.88 -3.99
N PHE A 67 1.16 -0.89 -3.10
CA PHE A 67 -0.16 -0.28 -3.30
C PHE A 67 -0.21 1.06 -2.58
N SER A 68 -0.54 2.11 -3.32
CA SER A 68 -0.54 3.48 -2.81
C SER A 68 -1.54 4.35 -3.59
N GLY A 69 -1.37 5.63 -3.59
CA GLY A 69 -2.12 6.60 -4.39
C GLY A 69 -3.01 7.47 -3.56
N GLY A 70 -4.34 7.41 -3.78
CA GLY A 70 -5.36 7.79 -2.85
C GLY A 70 -5.29 6.86 -1.65
N ASP A 71 -6.27 6.01 -1.46
CA ASP A 71 -6.15 5.01 -0.40
C ASP A 71 -6.64 3.65 -0.91
N PRO A 72 -5.75 2.65 -1.00
CA PRO A 72 -6.12 1.31 -1.45
C PRO A 72 -7.23 0.66 -0.64
N MET A 73 -7.40 1.03 0.63
CA MET A 73 -8.42 0.46 1.49
C MET A 73 -9.85 0.87 1.10
N TYR A 74 -10.02 1.90 0.28
CA TYR A 74 -11.31 2.23 -0.35
C TYR A 74 -11.62 1.36 -1.57
N GLN A 75 -10.63 0.65 -2.10
CA GLN A 75 -10.77 -0.33 -3.19
C GLN A 75 -10.27 -1.70 -2.76
N ALA A 76 -10.51 -2.05 -1.50
CA ALA A 76 -9.92 -3.23 -0.86
C ALA A 76 -10.26 -4.54 -1.58
N ALA A 77 -11.49 -4.70 -2.09
CA ALA A 77 -11.88 -5.92 -2.82
C ALA A 77 -11.02 -6.13 -4.07
N GLY A 78 -10.83 -5.08 -4.87
CA GLY A 78 -10.00 -5.14 -6.08
C GLY A 78 -8.53 -5.41 -5.75
N PHE A 79 -7.99 -4.71 -4.76
CA PHE A 79 -6.60 -4.93 -4.35
C PHE A 79 -6.39 -6.30 -3.69
N ALA A 80 -7.38 -6.83 -2.97
CA ALA A 80 -7.29 -8.18 -2.42
C ALA A 80 -7.22 -9.23 -3.53
N GLU A 81 -8.02 -9.08 -4.58
CA GLU A 81 -7.96 -9.94 -5.76
C GLU A 81 -6.58 -9.90 -6.42
N LEU A 82 -6.06 -8.70 -6.65
CA LEU A 82 -4.72 -8.51 -7.22
C LEU A 82 -3.63 -9.12 -6.33
N ALA A 83 -3.70 -8.88 -5.03
CA ALA A 83 -2.73 -9.38 -4.07
C ALA A 83 -2.71 -10.93 -4.05
N ARG A 84 -3.88 -11.57 -4.07
CA ARG A 84 -3.95 -13.03 -4.18
C ARG A 84 -3.28 -13.54 -5.45
N ALA A 85 -3.50 -12.87 -6.58
CA ALA A 85 -2.86 -13.23 -7.84
C ALA A 85 -1.34 -13.07 -7.78
N ILE A 86 -0.85 -11.97 -7.18
CA ILE A 86 0.60 -11.76 -6.97
C ILE A 86 1.19 -12.89 -6.14
N ARG A 87 0.53 -13.29 -5.05
CA ARG A 87 0.96 -14.39 -4.20
C ARG A 87 1.01 -15.72 -4.93
N GLU A 88 0.01 -15.98 -5.80
CA GLU A 88 -0.08 -17.25 -6.53
C GLU A 88 1.01 -17.36 -7.61
N TYR A 89 1.27 -16.29 -8.33
CA TYR A 89 2.12 -16.33 -9.53
C TYR A 89 3.54 -15.75 -9.34
N THR A 90 3.83 -15.15 -8.19
CA THR A 90 5.14 -14.54 -7.91
C THR A 90 5.58 -14.79 -6.48
N ASN A 91 6.87 -14.48 -6.21
CA ASN A 91 7.44 -14.46 -4.85
C ASN A 91 7.64 -13.04 -4.32
N LYS A 92 6.99 -12.05 -4.95
CA LYS A 92 7.16 -10.65 -4.61
C LYS A 92 6.51 -10.31 -3.27
N ASP A 93 7.14 -9.41 -2.50
CA ASP A 93 6.48 -8.85 -1.33
C ASP A 93 5.55 -7.71 -1.72
N ILE A 94 4.56 -7.44 -0.86
CA ILE A 94 3.53 -6.44 -1.09
C ILE A 94 3.49 -5.49 0.10
N TRP A 95 3.75 -4.21 -0.19
CA TRP A 95 3.56 -3.10 0.73
C TRP A 95 2.29 -2.34 0.37
N CYS A 96 1.59 -1.84 1.38
CA CYS A 96 0.39 -1.03 1.18
C CYS A 96 0.41 0.18 2.11
N PHE A 97 0.11 1.34 1.55
CA PHE A 97 -0.02 2.59 2.31
C PHE A 97 -1.49 2.91 2.48
N THR A 98 -1.89 3.27 3.69
CA THR A 98 -3.26 3.69 4.00
C THR A 98 -3.28 4.81 5.03
N GLY A 99 -4.27 5.69 4.94
CA GLY A 99 -4.55 6.67 5.97
C GLY A 99 -5.37 6.13 7.14
N PHE A 100 -5.93 4.93 7.00
CA PHE A 100 -6.59 4.25 8.13
C PHE A 100 -5.56 3.73 9.12
N ARG A 101 -5.97 3.61 10.38
CA ARG A 101 -5.17 2.86 11.36
C ARG A 101 -5.49 1.38 11.24
N PHE A 102 -4.50 0.54 11.49
CA PHE A 102 -4.65 -0.92 11.43
C PHE A 102 -5.87 -1.41 12.21
N GLU A 103 -6.06 -0.87 13.41
CA GLU A 103 -7.16 -1.24 14.29
C GLU A 103 -8.54 -0.82 13.77
N SER A 104 -8.58 0.09 12.81
CA SER A 104 -9.83 0.57 12.18
C SER A 104 -10.23 -0.22 10.95
N LEU A 105 -9.38 -1.12 10.48
CA LEU A 105 -9.64 -1.93 9.28
C LEU A 105 -10.45 -3.16 9.67
N ILE A 106 -11.77 -3.01 9.72
CA ILE A 106 -12.70 -4.04 10.19
C ILE A 106 -13.67 -4.55 9.12
N HIS A 107 -13.74 -3.88 7.97
CA HIS A 107 -14.59 -4.32 6.88
C HIS A 107 -14.04 -5.63 6.28
N PRO A 108 -14.91 -6.60 5.90
CA PRO A 108 -14.45 -7.89 5.36
C PRO A 108 -13.46 -7.78 4.19
N ASP A 109 -13.70 -6.86 3.24
CA ASP A 109 -12.80 -6.66 2.10
C ASP A 109 -11.43 -6.16 2.54
N GLN A 110 -11.39 -5.27 3.55
CA GLN A 110 -10.14 -4.75 4.10
C GLN A 110 -9.36 -5.84 4.82
N LEU A 111 -10.04 -6.71 5.55
CA LEU A 111 -9.41 -7.85 6.23
C LEU A 111 -8.85 -8.86 5.23
N GLU A 112 -9.56 -9.11 4.13
CA GLU A 112 -9.05 -9.97 3.05
C GLU A 112 -7.78 -9.40 2.42
N LEU A 113 -7.73 -8.09 2.20
CA LEU A 113 -6.52 -7.44 1.70
C LEU A 113 -5.38 -7.55 2.70
N LEU A 114 -5.63 -7.27 3.98
CA LEU A 114 -4.62 -7.39 5.03
C LEU A 114 -3.96 -8.78 5.05
N GLU A 115 -4.74 -9.83 4.90
CA GLU A 115 -4.22 -11.21 4.91
C GLU A 115 -3.19 -11.46 3.81
N GLN A 116 -3.17 -10.64 2.75
CA GLN A 116 -2.26 -10.80 1.62
C GLN A 116 -1.04 -9.88 1.69
N LEU A 117 -1.00 -8.95 2.62
CA LEU A 117 0.07 -7.95 2.71
C LEU A 117 1.25 -8.45 3.55
N ASP A 118 2.45 -8.04 3.17
CA ASP A 118 3.65 -8.20 4.00
C ASP A 118 3.80 -7.04 4.96
N VAL A 119 3.59 -5.82 4.48
CA VAL A 119 3.75 -4.60 5.27
C VAL A 119 2.62 -3.62 4.97
N LEU A 120 2.09 -3.02 6.03
CA LEU A 120 1.15 -1.90 5.98
C LEU A 120 1.80 -0.68 6.60
N VAL A 121 1.85 0.42 5.86
CA VAL A 121 2.19 1.74 6.42
C VAL A 121 0.87 2.44 6.70
N ASP A 122 0.54 2.64 7.98
CA ASP A 122 -0.79 3.05 8.42
C ASP A 122 -0.81 4.43 9.05
N GLY A 123 -2.01 4.97 9.14
CA GLY A 123 -2.31 6.22 9.82
C GLY A 123 -2.36 7.43 8.89
N PRO A 124 -3.14 8.45 9.27
CA PRO A 124 -3.28 9.65 8.46
C PRO A 124 -1.98 10.44 8.43
N PHE A 125 -1.73 11.16 7.32
CA PHE A 125 -0.65 12.14 7.27
C PHE A 125 -1.01 13.33 8.17
N ILE A 126 -0.12 13.65 9.11
CA ILE A 126 -0.28 14.79 10.02
C ILE A 126 0.83 15.80 9.73
N GLU A 127 0.46 16.94 9.16
CA GLU A 127 1.41 17.94 8.69
C GLU A 127 2.36 18.43 9.79
N SER A 128 1.87 18.61 11.02
CA SER A 128 2.68 19.04 12.15
C SER A 128 3.74 18.01 12.58
N LEU A 129 3.59 16.75 12.16
CA LEU A 129 4.51 15.66 12.43
C LEU A 129 5.30 15.24 11.18
N LYS A 130 5.23 16.04 10.11
CA LYS A 130 5.98 15.82 8.88
C LYS A 130 7.47 15.81 9.17
N ASP A 131 8.15 14.79 8.66
CA ASP A 131 9.60 14.67 8.77
C ASP A 131 10.13 14.01 7.49
N PRO A 132 10.84 14.77 6.63
CA PRO A 132 11.35 14.23 5.37
C PRO A 132 12.49 13.22 5.55
N ASP A 133 13.06 13.13 6.75
CA ASP A 133 14.12 12.16 7.06
C ASP A 133 13.57 10.79 7.47
N LEU A 134 12.25 10.66 7.65
CA LEU A 134 11.61 9.37 7.96
C LEU A 134 11.66 8.44 6.75
N LEU A 135 12.07 7.20 7.00
CA LEU A 135 12.08 6.16 5.98
C LEU A 135 10.65 5.66 5.73
N PHE A 136 10.19 5.76 4.49
CA PHE A 136 8.91 5.24 3.99
C PHE A 136 7.65 5.79 4.69
N ARG A 137 7.74 6.90 5.41
CA ARG A 137 6.61 7.57 6.08
C ARG A 137 6.66 9.06 5.82
N GLY A 138 5.49 9.69 5.76
CA GLY A 138 5.40 11.14 5.60
C GLY A 138 5.40 11.89 6.93
N SER A 139 4.88 11.29 8.00
CA SER A 139 4.80 11.88 9.34
C SER A 139 5.08 10.84 10.41
N SER A 140 5.56 11.30 11.57
CA SER A 140 6.07 10.42 12.63
C SER A 140 5.00 9.56 13.31
N ASN A 141 3.74 9.92 13.20
CA ASN A 141 2.62 9.13 13.73
C ASN A 141 2.33 7.87 12.93
N GLN A 142 2.78 7.81 11.67
CA GLN A 142 2.56 6.66 10.81
C GLN A 142 3.45 5.50 11.23
N ARG A 143 2.93 4.28 11.11
CA ARG A 143 3.61 3.08 11.54
C ARG A 143 3.91 2.19 10.34
N ILE A 144 5.07 1.55 10.35
CA ILE A 144 5.42 0.49 9.39
C ILE A 144 5.17 -0.83 10.10
N ILE A 145 4.14 -1.55 9.67
CA ILE A 145 3.59 -2.71 10.37
C ILE A 145 3.93 -4.00 9.64
N ASP A 146 4.49 -4.96 10.37
CA ASP A 146 4.64 -6.34 9.89
C ASP A 146 3.27 -7.01 9.97
N VAL A 147 2.59 -7.17 8.84
CA VAL A 147 1.20 -7.63 8.82
C VAL A 147 1.08 -9.10 9.23
N PRO A 148 1.87 -10.04 8.68
CA PRO A 148 1.75 -11.45 9.10
C PRO A 148 1.95 -11.64 10.60
N LYS A 149 2.95 -11.01 11.19
CA LYS A 149 3.19 -11.09 12.63
C LYS A 149 2.08 -10.45 13.45
N SER A 150 1.57 -9.31 12.99
CA SER A 150 0.48 -8.60 13.65
C SER A 150 -0.81 -9.41 13.69
N LEU A 151 -1.15 -10.05 12.57
CA LEU A 151 -2.33 -10.92 12.50
C LEU A 151 -2.17 -12.17 13.37
N TYR A 152 -0.98 -12.75 13.40
CA TYR A 152 -0.68 -13.92 14.22
C TYR A 152 -0.78 -13.61 15.72
N GLU A 153 -0.22 -12.47 16.16
CA GLU A 153 -0.19 -12.08 17.57
C GLU A 153 -1.45 -11.36 18.04
N GLY A 154 -2.32 -10.94 17.13
CA GLY A 154 -3.54 -10.18 17.46
C GLY A 154 -3.27 -8.76 17.94
N LYS A 155 -2.11 -8.21 17.65
CA LYS A 155 -1.70 -6.83 17.99
C LYS A 155 -0.70 -6.32 16.97
N VAL A 156 -0.55 -4.99 16.88
CA VAL A 156 0.41 -4.38 15.97
C VAL A 156 1.84 -4.77 16.36
N VAL A 157 2.56 -5.35 15.38
CA VAL A 157 4.00 -5.64 15.45
C VAL A 157 4.67 -4.79 14.38
N LEU A 158 5.64 -3.97 14.77
CA LEU A 158 6.34 -3.11 13.83
C LEU A 158 7.31 -3.93 12.96
N TRP A 159 7.34 -3.55 11.68
CA TRP A 159 8.30 -4.09 10.74
C TRP A 159 9.72 -3.64 11.11
N ARG A 160 10.65 -4.56 11.03
CA ARG A 160 12.06 -4.28 11.23
C ARG A 160 12.82 -4.77 10.02
N GLU A 161 13.62 -3.89 9.44
CA GLU A 161 14.61 -4.30 8.48
C GLU A 161 15.64 -5.17 9.21
N ASP A 162 15.74 -6.44 8.82
CA ASP A 162 16.81 -7.30 9.32
C ASP A 162 18.13 -6.79 8.77
N ILE A 163 18.81 -5.99 9.58
CA ILE A 163 20.21 -5.70 9.34
C ILE A 163 20.97 -6.93 9.82
N SER A 164 21.09 -7.92 8.95
CA SER A 164 22.04 -9.01 9.20
C SER A 164 23.43 -8.42 8.98
N ILE A 165 24.08 -8.19 10.06
CA ILE A 165 25.51 -7.86 10.04
C ILE A 165 26.29 -9.16 9.84
#